data_9fc162d3abe5a0e96c1cfdc2ba3ddeb5
#
_entry.id   9fc162d3abe5a0e96c1cfdc2ba3ddeb5
#
_cell.length_a   1.000
_cell.length_b   1.000
_cell.length_c   1.000
_cell.angle_alpha   90.00
_cell.angle_beta   90.00
_cell.angle_gamma   90.00
#
_symmetry.space_group_name_H-M   'P 1'
#
loop_
_entity.id
_entity.type
_entity.pdbx_description
1 polymer ?
#
loop_
_entity_poly.entity_id
_entity_poly.type
_entity_poly.pdbx_seq_one_letter_code
_entity_poly.pdbx_strand_id
1 'polypeptide(L)'
;MKVFKRLILIILGILLVFECYLIFSFLQGYESTKNAQSKQTIPFNGEEAPDQNDLNILIIGTDSRGEDRGRSDSLMVAHYDQKRKQPKLISIMRDSYVDIPGYGKDKINAAYSYGGIELVRKTLKENFDLPIEYYVTIDFDHFKEAIDNLFPKGVTIDAEKDLDLDQVFIKAGKQKMDGNTLLQYSRFREDEEGDFGRIRRQQQVLSAISQQVTNVTSLSKLPKTTGKLLGYVDTNLSESTILSVGKDFALGDTKKIETLAVPIDKTWEFNNDTPSGSVLELDTEANAKAIQTFLTE
;
A
#
# COMPACT_ATOMS: atom_id res chain seq x y z
N MET A 1 -21.86 -0.72 -48.95
CA MET A 1 -20.74 -1.61 -48.55
C MET A 1 -19.38 -0.91 -48.52
N LYS A 2 -18.93 -0.19 -49.54
CA LYS A 2 -17.62 0.49 -49.53
C LYS A 2 -17.49 1.62 -48.50
N VAL A 3 -18.52 2.40 -48.26
CA VAL A 3 -18.55 3.50 -47.24
C VAL A 3 -18.43 2.92 -45.84
N PHE A 4 -19.16 1.86 -45.54
CA PHE A 4 -19.12 1.19 -44.23
C PHE A 4 -17.74 0.59 -43.90
N LYS A 5 -17.09 -0.03 -44.91
CA LYS A 5 -15.71 -0.51 -44.74
C LYS A 5 -14.71 0.63 -44.47
N ARG A 6 -14.85 1.78 -45.15
CA ARG A 6 -14.01 2.96 -44.89
C ARG A 6 -14.22 3.54 -43.51
N LEU A 7 -15.48 3.59 -43.02
CA LEU A 7 -15.79 4.05 -41.67
C LEU A 7 -15.14 3.14 -40.63
N ILE A 8 -15.24 1.81 -40.77
CA ILE A 8 -14.59 0.85 -39.90
C ILE A 8 -13.06 1.04 -39.86
N LEU A 9 -12.43 1.23 -41.04
CA LEU A 9 -10.98 1.46 -41.11
C LEU A 9 -10.55 2.77 -40.45
N ILE A 10 -11.36 3.83 -40.53
CA ILE A 10 -11.12 5.10 -39.85
C ILE A 10 -11.25 4.91 -38.32
N ILE A 11 -12.27 4.20 -37.87
CA ILE A 11 -12.48 3.92 -36.43
C ILE A 11 -11.30 3.08 -35.89
N LEU A 12 -10.88 2.03 -36.62
CA LEU A 12 -9.73 1.21 -36.23
C LEU A 12 -8.43 2.04 -36.23
N GLY A 13 -8.25 2.95 -37.16
CA GLY A 13 -7.11 3.87 -37.17
C GLY A 13 -7.10 4.81 -35.97
N ILE A 14 -8.26 5.36 -35.59
CA ILE A 14 -8.40 6.20 -34.41
C ILE A 14 -8.12 5.41 -33.12
N LEU A 15 -8.63 4.19 -33.02
CA LEU A 15 -8.36 3.30 -31.87
C LEU A 15 -6.88 2.99 -31.75
N LEU A 16 -6.22 2.65 -32.84
CA LEU A 16 -4.78 2.36 -32.84
C LEU A 16 -3.95 3.58 -32.43
N VAL A 17 -4.27 4.76 -32.93
CA VAL A 17 -3.61 6.02 -32.51
C VAL A 17 -3.85 6.29 -31.02
N PHE A 18 -5.05 6.02 -30.53
CA PHE A 18 -5.37 6.18 -29.12
C PHE A 18 -4.60 5.18 -28.24
N GLU A 19 -4.50 3.91 -28.61
CA GLU A 19 -3.68 2.92 -27.91
C GLU A 19 -2.20 3.31 -27.90
N CYS A 20 -1.65 3.73 -29.03
CA CYS A 20 -0.27 4.24 -29.10
C CYS A 20 -0.06 5.45 -28.19
N TYR A 21 -1.05 6.35 -28.10
CA TYR A 21 -0.98 7.48 -27.17
C TYR A 21 -0.98 7.03 -25.69
N LEU A 22 -1.80 6.05 -25.32
CA LEU A 22 -1.83 5.52 -23.96
C LEU A 22 -0.49 4.89 -23.57
N ILE A 23 0.07 4.05 -24.46
CA ILE A 23 1.38 3.41 -24.27
C ILE A 23 2.49 4.48 -24.16
N PHE A 24 2.51 5.45 -25.06
CA PHE A 24 3.49 6.53 -25.03
C PHE A 24 3.38 7.36 -23.74
N SER A 25 2.16 7.69 -23.32
CA SER A 25 1.89 8.44 -22.10
C SER A 25 2.35 7.68 -20.85
N PHE A 26 2.14 6.35 -20.80
CA PHE A 26 2.62 5.48 -19.75
C PHE A 26 4.15 5.45 -19.70
N LEU A 27 4.80 5.16 -20.85
CA LEU A 27 6.26 5.12 -20.95
C LEU A 27 6.89 6.47 -20.55
N GLN A 28 6.31 7.59 -20.97
CA GLN A 28 6.78 8.91 -20.57
C GLN A 28 6.70 9.11 -19.04
N GLY A 29 5.64 8.61 -18.41
CA GLY A 29 5.50 8.63 -16.97
C GLY A 29 6.59 7.79 -16.29
N TYR A 30 6.75 6.55 -16.70
CA TYR A 30 7.72 5.60 -16.16
C TYR A 30 9.17 6.08 -16.35
N GLU A 31 9.53 6.51 -17.57
CA GLU A 31 10.87 7.04 -17.87
C GLU A 31 11.24 8.25 -16.99
N SER A 32 10.25 9.06 -16.59
CA SER A 32 10.51 10.23 -15.75
C SER A 32 10.90 9.89 -14.30
N THR A 33 10.65 8.64 -13.85
CA THR A 33 10.86 8.21 -12.46
C THR A 33 11.63 6.90 -12.33
N LYS A 34 11.89 6.17 -13.42
CA LYS A 34 12.51 4.83 -13.39
C LYS A 34 13.89 4.75 -12.74
N ASN A 35 14.62 5.86 -12.67
CA ASN A 35 15.94 5.93 -12.03
C ASN A 35 15.84 6.25 -10.53
N ALA A 36 14.63 6.43 -10.00
CA ALA A 36 14.42 6.71 -8.59
C ALA A 36 14.76 5.47 -7.74
N GLN A 37 14.54 4.26 -8.25
CA GLN A 37 14.85 3.02 -7.52
C GLN A 37 15.73 2.07 -8.34
N SER A 38 16.72 1.45 -7.69
CA SER A 38 17.44 0.31 -8.25
C SER A 38 16.55 -0.93 -8.15
N LYS A 39 15.97 -1.38 -9.26
CA LYS A 39 15.16 -2.61 -9.30
C LYS A 39 16.04 -3.82 -8.92
N GLN A 40 15.88 -4.30 -7.70
CA GLN A 40 16.39 -5.61 -7.31
C GLN A 40 15.33 -6.66 -7.65
N THR A 41 15.74 -7.74 -8.29
CA THR A 41 14.84 -8.89 -8.45
C THR A 41 14.67 -9.55 -7.09
N ILE A 42 13.56 -9.29 -6.43
CA ILE A 42 13.24 -9.87 -5.13
C ILE A 42 12.56 -11.22 -5.39
N PRO A 43 13.08 -12.35 -4.90
CA PRO A 43 12.37 -13.63 -4.96
C PRO A 43 11.03 -13.51 -4.22
N PHE A 44 9.94 -13.75 -4.92
CA PHE A 44 8.60 -13.72 -4.34
C PHE A 44 7.73 -14.79 -5.00
N ASN A 45 7.21 -15.72 -4.19
CA ASN A 45 6.35 -16.80 -4.64
C ASN A 45 4.91 -16.49 -4.20
N GLY A 46 4.25 -15.60 -4.94
CA GLY A 46 2.89 -15.19 -4.64
C GLY A 46 1.92 -16.37 -4.57
N GLU A 47 0.97 -16.30 -3.65
CA GLU A 47 -0.10 -17.28 -3.47
C GLU A 47 -1.43 -16.58 -3.77
N GLU A 48 -2.15 -17.12 -4.79
CA GLU A 48 -3.43 -16.55 -5.23
C GLU A 48 -4.46 -16.53 -4.09
N ALA A 49 -5.30 -15.51 -4.09
CA ALA A 49 -6.44 -15.44 -3.20
C ALA A 49 -7.44 -16.57 -3.51
N PRO A 50 -8.24 -17.02 -2.53
CA PRO A 50 -9.24 -18.10 -2.75
C PRO A 50 -10.28 -17.76 -3.83
N ASP A 51 -10.71 -16.51 -3.95
CA ASP A 51 -11.48 -16.01 -5.11
C ASP A 51 -10.52 -15.33 -6.09
N GLN A 52 -10.51 -15.79 -7.35
CA GLN A 52 -9.67 -15.24 -8.43
C GLN A 52 -9.98 -13.77 -8.79
N ASN A 53 -11.05 -13.21 -8.24
CA ASN A 53 -11.38 -11.78 -8.41
C ASN A 53 -10.87 -10.92 -7.27
N ASP A 54 -10.26 -11.54 -6.27
CA ASP A 54 -9.68 -10.84 -5.13
C ASP A 54 -8.18 -10.67 -5.35
N LEU A 55 -7.67 -9.51 -4.98
CA LEU A 55 -6.24 -9.21 -5.00
C LEU A 55 -5.78 -8.99 -3.57
N ASN A 56 -4.78 -9.74 -3.12
CA ASN A 56 -4.11 -9.53 -1.84
C ASN A 56 -2.70 -9.01 -2.09
N ILE A 57 -2.45 -7.77 -1.69
CA ILE A 57 -1.22 -7.03 -1.97
C ILE A 57 -0.55 -6.66 -0.65
N LEU A 58 0.63 -7.21 -0.39
CA LEU A 58 1.45 -6.85 0.75
C LEU A 58 2.13 -5.49 0.50
N ILE A 59 1.88 -4.53 1.38
CA ILE A 59 2.47 -3.18 1.31
C ILE A 59 3.46 -3.03 2.45
N ILE A 60 4.72 -2.74 2.11
CA ILE A 60 5.79 -2.50 3.08
C ILE A 60 6.39 -1.11 2.87
N GLY A 61 6.34 -0.30 3.92
CA GLY A 61 7.10 0.94 4.02
C GLY A 61 8.43 0.69 4.72
N THR A 62 9.53 1.13 4.12
CA THR A 62 10.88 0.95 4.66
C THR A 62 11.60 2.28 4.87
N ASP A 63 12.45 2.34 5.89
CA ASP A 63 13.44 3.42 6.07
C ASP A 63 14.82 2.90 5.57
N SER A 64 14.88 2.50 4.30
CA SER A 64 16.10 1.96 3.72
C SER A 64 17.09 3.09 3.43
N ARG A 65 18.08 3.26 4.28
CA ARG A 65 19.23 4.13 4.04
C ARG A 65 20.45 3.26 3.70
N GLY A 66 20.61 2.90 2.42
CA GLY A 66 21.76 2.14 1.95
C GLY A 66 21.52 0.62 1.79
N GLU A 67 22.58 -0.18 1.85
CA GLU A 67 22.57 -1.62 1.55
C GLU A 67 21.91 -2.50 2.63
N ASP A 68 21.66 -1.98 3.83
CA ASP A 68 21.02 -2.73 4.90
C ASP A 68 19.50 -2.78 4.68
N ARG A 69 18.96 -4.00 4.66
CA ARG A 69 17.51 -4.23 4.74
C ARG A 69 17.04 -3.75 6.12
N GLY A 70 16.56 -2.52 6.19
CA GLY A 70 15.97 -1.97 7.41
C GLY A 70 14.82 -2.85 7.93
N ARG A 71 14.28 -2.52 9.10
CA ARG A 71 13.03 -3.14 9.57
C ARG A 71 11.86 -2.53 8.80
N SER A 72 10.82 -3.33 8.57
CA SER A 72 9.56 -2.78 8.05
C SER A 72 8.89 -1.95 9.16
N ASP A 73 8.81 -0.64 8.94
CA ASP A 73 8.12 0.26 9.87
C ASP A 73 6.60 0.29 9.63
N SER A 74 6.17 -0.13 8.46
CA SER A 74 4.75 -0.24 8.08
C SER A 74 4.53 -1.57 7.38
N LEU A 75 3.59 -2.35 7.91
CA LEU A 75 3.19 -3.66 7.38
C LEU A 75 1.69 -3.67 7.18
N MET A 76 1.25 -3.69 5.94
CA MET A 76 -0.17 -3.69 5.60
C MET A 76 -0.47 -4.69 4.49
N VAL A 77 -1.71 -5.16 4.46
CA VAL A 77 -2.24 -5.93 3.33
C VAL A 77 -3.45 -5.19 2.77
N ALA A 78 -3.34 -4.78 1.51
CA ALA A 78 -4.48 -4.28 0.76
C ALA A 78 -5.18 -5.46 0.08
N HIS A 79 -6.46 -5.58 0.35
CA HIS A 79 -7.35 -6.50 -0.32
C HIS A 79 -8.29 -5.73 -1.24
N TYR A 80 -8.52 -6.22 -2.46
CA TYR A 80 -9.45 -5.61 -3.38
C TYR A 80 -10.35 -6.65 -4.02
N ASP A 81 -11.64 -6.62 -3.63
CA ASP A 81 -12.70 -7.37 -4.31
C ASP A 81 -13.08 -6.63 -5.60
N GLN A 82 -12.64 -7.16 -6.74
CA GLN A 82 -12.85 -6.53 -8.05
C GLN A 82 -14.31 -6.58 -8.49
N LYS A 83 -15.11 -7.53 -8.01
CA LYS A 83 -16.55 -7.65 -8.33
C LYS A 83 -17.36 -6.60 -7.59
N ARG A 84 -17.11 -6.45 -6.28
CA ARG A 84 -17.82 -5.49 -5.42
C ARG A 84 -17.21 -4.10 -5.46
N LYS A 85 -16.01 -3.97 -6.07
CA LYS A 85 -15.16 -2.77 -6.07
C LYS A 85 -14.91 -2.25 -4.65
N GLN A 86 -14.67 -3.18 -3.74
CA GLN A 86 -14.49 -2.93 -2.32
C GLN A 86 -13.02 -3.08 -1.96
N PRO A 87 -12.31 -1.96 -1.70
CA PRO A 87 -10.98 -2.01 -1.12
C PRO A 87 -11.06 -2.17 0.40
N LYS A 88 -10.20 -3.03 0.96
CA LYS A 88 -10.00 -3.23 2.39
C LYS A 88 -8.52 -3.13 2.71
N LEU A 89 -8.19 -2.67 3.92
CA LEU A 89 -6.82 -2.49 4.36
C LEU A 89 -6.64 -3.10 5.75
N ILE A 90 -5.78 -4.10 5.85
CA ILE A 90 -5.37 -4.72 7.10
C ILE A 90 -4.01 -4.15 7.47
N SER A 91 -3.90 -3.53 8.64
CA SER A 91 -2.63 -3.03 9.17
C SER A 91 -2.17 -3.90 10.32
N ILE A 92 -0.94 -4.42 10.26
CA ILE A 92 -0.42 -5.34 11.28
C ILE A 92 0.65 -4.61 12.09
N MET A 93 0.50 -4.64 13.42
CA MET A 93 1.46 -3.99 14.30
C MET A 93 2.81 -4.67 14.24
N ARG A 94 3.86 -3.88 14.05
CA ARG A 94 5.25 -4.36 13.84
C ARG A 94 5.79 -5.18 15.02
N ASP A 95 5.32 -4.89 16.23
CA ASP A 95 5.76 -5.56 17.47
C ASP A 95 4.92 -6.80 17.81
N SER A 96 4.01 -7.23 16.91
CA SER A 96 3.27 -8.48 17.01
C SER A 96 4.22 -9.68 17.11
N TYR A 97 4.09 -10.47 18.18
CA TYR A 97 4.96 -11.61 18.46
C TYR A 97 4.37 -12.87 17.83
N VAL A 98 5.02 -13.34 16.78
CA VAL A 98 4.50 -14.39 15.89
C VAL A 98 5.58 -15.41 15.56
N ASP A 99 5.19 -16.58 15.06
CA ASP A 99 6.12 -17.57 14.55
C ASP A 99 6.64 -17.14 13.15
N ILE A 100 7.96 -16.97 13.03
CA ILE A 100 8.63 -16.66 11.76
C ILE A 100 9.25 -17.94 11.21
N PRO A 101 8.82 -18.44 10.03
CA PRO A 101 9.30 -19.68 9.44
C PRO A 101 10.82 -19.77 9.38
N GLY A 102 11.37 -20.78 10.07
CA GLY A 102 12.82 -21.04 10.15
C GLY A 102 13.59 -20.20 11.19
N TYR A 103 12.94 -19.27 11.90
CA TYR A 103 13.56 -18.39 12.90
C TYR A 103 12.92 -18.49 14.28
N GLY A 104 11.72 -19.10 14.39
CA GLY A 104 10.96 -19.15 15.63
C GLY A 104 10.21 -17.86 15.94
N LYS A 105 9.78 -17.70 17.20
CA LYS A 105 8.99 -16.53 17.60
C LYS A 105 9.82 -15.27 17.69
N ASP A 106 9.36 -14.22 17.00
CA ASP A 106 9.93 -12.87 17.06
C ASP A 106 8.86 -11.83 16.67
N LYS A 107 9.21 -10.54 16.75
CA LYS A 107 8.41 -9.45 16.22
C LYS A 107 8.21 -9.64 14.71
N ILE A 108 7.00 -9.47 14.22
CA ILE A 108 6.69 -9.69 12.81
C ILE A 108 7.54 -8.84 11.85
N ASN A 109 7.95 -7.64 12.26
CA ASN A 109 8.81 -6.77 11.45
C ASN A 109 10.23 -7.32 11.27
N ALA A 110 10.69 -8.24 12.13
CA ALA A 110 11.98 -8.91 11.99
C ALA A 110 12.00 -9.85 10.78
N ALA A 111 10.85 -10.40 10.38
CA ALA A 111 10.75 -11.25 9.20
C ALA A 111 11.29 -10.56 7.94
N TYR A 112 11.04 -9.24 7.79
CA TYR A 112 11.58 -8.48 6.66
C TYR A 112 13.12 -8.39 6.70
N SER A 113 13.69 -8.15 7.86
CA SER A 113 15.15 -8.10 8.04
C SER A 113 15.81 -9.46 7.80
N TYR A 114 15.17 -10.55 8.23
CA TYR A 114 15.71 -11.92 8.12
C TYR A 114 15.63 -12.47 6.70
N GLY A 115 14.52 -12.30 6.00
CA GLY A 115 14.29 -12.95 4.72
C GLY A 115 13.54 -12.11 3.69
N GLY A 116 13.46 -10.80 3.91
CA GLY A 116 12.79 -9.89 2.99
C GLY A 116 11.28 -10.15 2.88
N ILE A 117 10.71 -9.67 1.80
CA ILE A 117 9.27 -9.70 1.59
C ILE A 117 8.68 -11.13 1.49
N GLU A 118 9.47 -12.09 0.96
CA GLU A 118 9.03 -13.48 0.86
C GLU A 118 8.87 -14.13 2.24
N LEU A 119 9.74 -13.81 3.19
CA LEU A 119 9.59 -14.32 4.55
C LEU A 119 8.41 -13.67 5.27
N VAL A 120 8.17 -12.38 5.04
CA VAL A 120 6.95 -11.71 5.56
C VAL A 120 5.69 -12.38 5.01
N ARG A 121 5.64 -12.67 3.70
CA ARG A 121 4.52 -13.40 3.08
C ARG A 121 4.25 -14.73 3.76
N LYS A 122 5.31 -15.54 3.97
CA LYS A 122 5.23 -16.84 4.64
C LYS A 122 4.75 -16.69 6.09
N THR A 123 5.25 -15.69 6.80
CA THR A 123 4.86 -15.40 8.19
C THR A 123 3.38 -15.03 8.27
N LEU A 124 2.86 -14.24 7.34
CA LEU A 124 1.43 -13.89 7.27
C LEU A 124 0.57 -15.12 6.98
N LYS A 125 1.01 -15.98 6.07
CA LYS A 125 0.30 -17.23 5.76
C LYS A 125 0.26 -18.18 6.95
N GLU A 126 1.39 -18.38 7.63
CA GLU A 126 1.50 -19.32 8.75
C GLU A 126 0.68 -18.89 9.96
N ASN A 127 0.72 -17.60 10.32
CA ASN A 127 0.06 -17.12 11.54
C ASN A 127 -1.41 -16.71 11.33
N PHE A 128 -1.78 -16.24 10.15
CA PHE A 128 -3.09 -15.65 9.91
C PHE A 128 -3.87 -16.31 8.77
N ASP A 129 -3.32 -17.36 8.15
CA ASP A 129 -3.86 -17.99 6.92
C ASP A 129 -4.19 -16.97 5.83
N LEU A 130 -3.36 -15.95 5.70
CA LEU A 130 -3.54 -14.83 4.78
C LEU A 130 -2.65 -15.03 3.53
N PRO A 131 -3.21 -15.52 2.42
CA PRO A 131 -2.46 -15.66 1.16
C PRO A 131 -2.16 -14.29 0.57
N ILE A 132 -0.95 -14.10 0.07
CA ILE A 132 -0.49 -12.86 -0.56
C ILE A 132 -0.02 -13.16 -1.97
N GLU A 133 -0.64 -12.53 -2.95
CA GLU A 133 -0.34 -12.73 -4.37
C GLU A 133 0.68 -11.72 -4.90
N TYR A 134 0.55 -10.46 -4.45
CA TYR A 134 1.37 -9.36 -4.90
C TYR A 134 2.04 -8.62 -3.76
N TYR A 135 3.07 -7.83 -4.11
CA TYR A 135 3.68 -6.92 -3.15
C TYR A 135 3.91 -5.53 -3.75
N VAL A 136 4.02 -4.56 -2.86
CA VAL A 136 4.49 -3.20 -3.12
C VAL A 136 5.42 -2.80 -1.99
N THR A 137 6.64 -2.39 -2.30
CA THR A 137 7.54 -1.76 -1.34
C THR A 137 7.80 -0.32 -1.77
N ILE A 138 7.84 0.57 -0.78
CA ILE A 138 8.16 1.98 -0.97
C ILE A 138 9.03 2.46 0.18
N ASP A 139 10.10 3.17 -0.13
CA ASP A 139 10.87 3.88 0.87
C ASP A 139 10.32 5.29 1.13
N PHE A 140 10.79 5.90 2.20
CA PHE A 140 10.28 7.21 2.65
C PHE A 140 10.56 8.35 1.69
N ASP A 141 11.70 8.34 0.99
CA ASP A 141 12.04 9.40 0.05
C ASP A 141 11.17 9.32 -1.20
N HIS A 142 10.99 8.11 -1.73
CA HIS A 142 10.09 7.88 -2.87
C HIS A 142 8.62 8.11 -2.51
N PHE A 143 8.20 7.83 -1.26
CA PHE A 143 6.86 8.18 -0.81
C PHE A 143 6.63 9.71 -0.89
N LYS A 144 7.57 10.52 -0.37
CA LYS A 144 7.45 11.98 -0.43
C LYS A 144 7.34 12.48 -1.88
N GLU A 145 8.25 12.01 -2.74
CA GLU A 145 8.27 12.38 -4.15
C GLU A 145 7.00 11.94 -4.88
N ALA A 146 6.50 10.73 -4.61
CA ALA A 146 5.26 10.23 -5.19
C ALA A 146 4.08 11.14 -4.82
N ILE A 147 3.95 11.50 -3.55
CA ILE A 147 2.89 12.40 -3.07
C ILE A 147 2.99 13.78 -3.74
N ASP A 148 4.17 14.40 -3.75
CA ASP A 148 4.34 15.74 -4.33
C ASP A 148 4.07 15.76 -5.84
N ASN A 149 4.43 14.67 -6.54
CA ASN A 149 4.14 14.55 -7.97
C ASN A 149 2.66 14.28 -8.28
N LEU A 150 1.98 13.49 -7.45
CA LEU A 150 0.56 13.15 -7.64
C LEU A 150 -0.36 14.26 -7.14
N PHE A 151 -0.01 14.89 -6.05
CA PHE A 151 -0.78 15.92 -5.37
C PHE A 151 0.01 17.22 -5.22
N PRO A 152 0.27 17.97 -6.32
CA PRO A 152 1.09 19.20 -6.25
C PRO A 152 0.52 20.30 -5.34
N LYS A 153 -0.74 20.15 -4.92
CA LYS A 153 -1.42 21.04 -3.95
C LYS A 153 -1.53 20.42 -2.56
N GLY A 154 -0.86 19.29 -2.33
CA GLY A 154 -0.92 18.49 -1.11
C GLY A 154 -2.19 17.64 -1.00
N VAL A 155 -2.13 16.64 -0.11
CA VAL A 155 -3.26 15.77 0.28
C VAL A 155 -3.99 16.42 1.44
N THR A 156 -5.32 16.50 1.37
CA THR A 156 -6.15 17.03 2.44
C THR A 156 -6.33 15.97 3.52
N ILE A 157 -5.86 16.28 4.74
CA ILE A 157 -6.01 15.46 5.94
C ILE A 157 -6.75 16.27 6.99
N ASP A 158 -7.62 15.61 7.76
CA ASP A 158 -8.21 16.16 8.97
C ASP A 158 -7.43 15.62 10.16
N ALA A 159 -6.44 16.39 10.63
CA ALA A 159 -5.55 15.99 11.70
C ALA A 159 -6.31 16.01 13.04
N GLU A 160 -6.25 14.91 13.78
CA GLU A 160 -7.03 14.70 14.99
C GLU A 160 -6.62 15.61 16.15
N LYS A 161 -5.35 15.97 16.20
CA LYS A 161 -4.76 16.82 17.26
C LYS A 161 -3.52 17.56 16.75
N ASP A 162 -3.05 18.51 17.53
CA ASP A 162 -1.76 19.17 17.30
C ASP A 162 -0.63 18.15 17.48
N LEU A 163 0.30 18.12 16.52
CA LEU A 163 1.47 17.24 16.54
C LEU A 163 2.72 18.08 16.32
N ASP A 164 3.71 17.88 17.19
CA ASP A 164 5.05 18.48 17.05
C ASP A 164 6.01 17.37 16.62
N LEU A 165 6.53 17.47 15.43
CA LEU A 165 7.35 16.48 14.77
C LEU A 165 8.64 17.14 14.31
N ASP A 166 9.75 16.46 14.32
CA ASP A 166 11.05 16.91 13.83
C ASP A 166 10.95 18.02 12.78
N GLN A 167 10.86 19.29 13.24
CA GLN A 167 10.76 20.52 12.43
C GLN A 167 9.43 20.70 11.64
N VAL A 168 8.42 19.86 11.85
CA VAL A 168 7.10 20.01 11.25
C VAL A 168 6.04 20.11 12.34
N PHE A 169 5.36 21.24 12.43
CA PHE A 169 4.23 21.42 13.32
C PHE A 169 2.91 21.27 12.55
N ILE A 170 2.09 20.30 12.96
CA ILE A 170 0.79 19.99 12.38
C ILE A 170 -0.28 20.41 13.38
N LYS A 171 -1.16 21.35 12.98
CA LYS A 171 -2.32 21.73 13.79
C LYS A 171 -3.45 20.73 13.61
N ALA A 172 -4.27 20.58 14.65
CA ALA A 172 -5.54 19.87 14.55
C ALA A 172 -6.45 20.50 13.48
N GLY A 173 -7.24 19.66 12.82
CA GLY A 173 -8.21 20.06 11.82
C GLY A 173 -7.75 19.88 10.38
N LYS A 174 -8.64 20.28 9.47
CA LYS A 174 -8.50 20.02 8.04
C LYS A 174 -7.44 20.92 7.39
N GLN A 175 -6.43 20.30 6.82
CA GLN A 175 -5.33 20.99 6.16
C GLN A 175 -4.76 20.19 5.00
N LYS A 176 -3.94 20.84 4.15
CA LYS A 176 -3.21 20.19 3.07
C LYS A 176 -1.79 19.88 3.51
N MET A 177 -1.36 18.67 3.27
CA MET A 177 -0.02 18.17 3.59
C MET A 177 0.71 17.79 2.31
N ASP A 178 1.92 18.31 2.13
CA ASP A 178 2.87 17.86 1.12
C ASP A 178 3.44 16.47 1.48
N GLY A 179 4.28 15.90 0.63
CA GLY A 179 4.85 14.58 0.84
C GLY A 179 5.63 14.46 2.15
N ASN A 180 6.41 15.49 2.51
CA ASN A 180 7.16 15.47 3.76
C ASN A 180 6.25 15.53 4.99
N THR A 181 5.34 16.48 5.02
CA THR A 181 4.38 16.64 6.13
C THR A 181 3.52 15.40 6.30
N LEU A 182 3.06 14.81 5.18
CA LEU A 182 2.25 13.60 5.19
C LEU A 182 3.02 12.37 5.71
N LEU A 183 4.30 12.24 5.32
CA LEU A 183 5.18 11.21 5.85
C LEU A 183 5.36 11.35 7.36
N GLN A 184 5.69 12.56 7.85
CA GLN A 184 5.85 12.81 9.28
C GLN A 184 4.54 12.49 10.02
N TYR A 185 3.39 12.93 9.52
CA TYR A 185 2.08 12.61 10.09
C TYR A 185 1.86 11.09 10.22
N SER A 186 2.21 10.33 9.20
CA SER A 186 2.05 8.87 9.16
C SER A 186 3.02 8.12 10.08
N ARG A 187 4.13 8.75 10.49
CA ARG A 187 5.19 8.15 11.34
C ARG A 187 5.06 8.49 12.82
N PHE A 188 4.27 9.50 13.15
CA PHE A 188 4.14 9.97 14.52
C PHE A 188 3.66 8.89 15.48
N ARG A 189 4.32 8.78 16.63
CA ARG A 189 4.05 7.78 17.69
C ARG A 189 4.40 8.27 19.09
N GLU A 190 4.66 9.55 19.27
CA GLU A 190 5.12 10.13 20.54
C GLU A 190 3.95 10.58 21.44
N ASP A 191 2.77 9.99 21.22
CA ASP A 191 1.59 10.21 22.04
C ASP A 191 1.23 8.97 22.87
N GLU A 192 0.22 9.09 23.73
CA GLU A 192 -0.26 8.01 24.60
C GLU A 192 -0.74 6.77 23.83
N GLU A 193 -1.10 6.93 22.56
CA GLU A 193 -1.56 5.84 21.69
C GLU A 193 -0.41 5.08 21.01
N GLY A 194 0.78 5.66 20.96
CA GLY A 194 1.98 5.03 20.42
C GLY A 194 1.78 4.46 19.00
N ASP A 195 2.07 3.18 18.85
CA ASP A 195 1.96 2.47 17.57
C ASP A 195 0.50 2.32 17.08
N PHE A 196 -0.49 2.23 17.95
CA PHE A 196 -1.90 2.20 17.56
C PHE A 196 -2.33 3.50 16.88
N GLY A 197 -1.95 4.64 17.45
CA GLY A 197 -2.18 5.94 16.85
C GLY A 197 -1.47 6.09 15.48
N ARG A 198 -0.25 5.54 15.36
CA ARG A 198 0.48 5.53 14.09
C ARG A 198 -0.27 4.74 13.01
N ILE A 199 -0.74 3.53 13.31
CA ILE A 199 -1.53 2.71 12.36
C ILE A 199 -2.78 3.46 11.91
N ARG A 200 -3.52 4.06 12.84
CA ARG A 200 -4.72 4.83 12.51
C ARG A 200 -4.39 5.99 11.56
N ARG A 201 -3.31 6.74 11.81
CA ARG A 201 -2.85 7.81 10.91
C ARG A 201 -2.44 7.29 9.54
N GLN A 202 -1.76 6.16 9.46
CA GLN A 202 -1.41 5.52 8.18
C GLN A 202 -2.67 5.11 7.38
N GLN A 203 -3.65 4.52 8.04
CA GLN A 203 -4.94 4.17 7.42
C GLN A 203 -5.69 5.42 6.93
N GLN A 204 -5.69 6.50 7.72
CA GLN A 204 -6.27 7.78 7.34
C GLN A 204 -5.57 8.37 6.11
N VAL A 205 -4.25 8.34 6.06
CA VAL A 205 -3.45 8.82 4.91
C VAL A 205 -3.80 8.04 3.64
N LEU A 206 -3.81 6.71 3.69
CA LEU A 206 -4.15 5.89 2.52
C LEU A 206 -5.60 6.09 2.08
N SER A 207 -6.54 6.21 3.02
CA SER A 207 -7.94 6.53 2.72
C SER A 207 -8.09 7.91 2.08
N ALA A 208 -7.35 8.91 2.57
CA ALA A 208 -7.38 10.26 2.01
C ALA A 208 -6.77 10.30 0.59
N ILE A 209 -5.67 9.60 0.35
CA ILE A 209 -5.05 9.46 -0.97
C ILE A 209 -6.05 8.82 -1.95
N SER A 210 -6.66 7.69 -1.58
CA SER A 210 -7.61 6.97 -2.44
C SER A 210 -8.81 7.81 -2.82
N GLN A 211 -9.36 8.58 -1.89
CA GLN A 211 -10.53 9.46 -2.14
C GLN A 211 -10.16 10.69 -2.99
N GLN A 212 -8.93 11.16 -2.92
CA GLN A 212 -8.51 12.38 -3.61
C GLN A 212 -7.86 12.12 -4.96
N VAL A 213 -7.42 10.89 -5.24
CA VAL A 213 -6.83 10.52 -6.53
C VAL A 213 -7.82 10.71 -7.69
N THR A 214 -9.11 10.51 -7.46
CA THR A 214 -10.19 10.76 -8.45
C THR A 214 -10.23 12.20 -8.93
N ASN A 215 -9.91 13.15 -8.05
CA ASN A 215 -9.89 14.59 -8.37
C ASN A 215 -8.65 15.04 -9.12
N VAL A 216 -7.57 14.26 -9.06
CA VAL A 216 -6.26 14.61 -9.63
C VAL A 216 -6.04 13.92 -10.96
N THR A 217 -6.60 12.73 -11.12
CA THR A 217 -6.34 11.86 -12.26
C THR A 217 -7.57 11.74 -13.14
N SER A 218 -7.61 12.48 -14.26
CA SER A 218 -8.56 12.16 -15.33
C SER A 218 -8.14 10.88 -16.04
N LEU A 219 -9.09 10.13 -16.61
CA LEU A 219 -8.83 8.90 -17.38
C LEU A 219 -7.70 9.06 -18.43
N SER A 220 -7.61 10.23 -19.05
CA SER A 220 -6.57 10.53 -20.02
C SER A 220 -5.16 10.65 -19.42
N LYS A 221 -5.05 10.97 -18.12
CA LYS A 221 -3.78 11.09 -17.40
C LYS A 221 -3.40 9.81 -16.66
N LEU A 222 -4.35 8.90 -16.49
CA LEU A 222 -4.15 7.66 -15.73
C LEU A 222 -2.90 6.87 -16.18
N PRO A 223 -2.65 6.61 -17.48
CA PRO A 223 -1.47 5.86 -17.90
C PRO A 223 -0.16 6.53 -17.47
N LYS A 224 -0.05 7.84 -17.64
CA LYS A 224 1.14 8.60 -17.22
C LYS A 224 1.34 8.57 -15.72
N THR A 225 0.25 8.71 -14.95
CA THR A 225 0.28 8.67 -13.49
C THR A 225 0.69 7.29 -12.99
N THR A 226 0.15 6.23 -13.59
CA THR A 226 0.52 4.83 -13.29
C THR A 226 1.99 4.57 -13.60
N GLY A 227 2.47 5.02 -14.77
CA GLY A 227 3.88 4.92 -15.12
C GLY A 227 4.79 5.59 -14.09
N LYS A 228 4.45 6.80 -13.65
CA LYS A 228 5.21 7.50 -12.60
C LYS A 228 5.22 6.73 -11.28
N LEU A 229 4.07 6.23 -10.83
CA LEU A 229 3.97 5.45 -9.59
C LEU A 229 4.87 4.23 -9.60
N LEU A 230 4.89 3.50 -10.72
CA LEU A 230 5.75 2.32 -10.90
C LEU A 230 7.25 2.63 -10.83
N GLY A 231 7.65 3.87 -11.05
CA GLY A 231 9.03 4.30 -10.88
C GLY A 231 9.43 4.57 -9.42
N TYR A 232 8.45 4.71 -8.51
CA TYR A 232 8.67 4.97 -7.09
C TYR A 232 8.52 3.73 -6.20
N VAL A 233 8.02 2.62 -6.73
CA VAL A 233 7.75 1.40 -5.97
C VAL A 233 8.42 0.19 -6.59
N ASP A 234 8.78 -0.77 -5.74
CA ASP A 234 9.11 -2.11 -6.18
C ASP A 234 7.87 -3.00 -6.04
N THR A 235 7.49 -3.70 -7.12
CA THR A 235 6.28 -4.52 -7.16
C THR A 235 6.37 -5.60 -8.22
N ASN A 236 5.66 -6.71 -7.99
CA ASN A 236 5.39 -7.74 -8.99
C ASN A 236 4.01 -7.59 -9.66
N LEU A 237 3.25 -6.52 -9.34
CA LEU A 237 1.99 -6.25 -10.01
C LEU A 237 2.21 -6.00 -11.51
N SER A 238 1.37 -6.62 -12.33
CA SER A 238 1.41 -6.34 -13.77
C SER A 238 0.86 -4.95 -14.08
N GLU A 239 1.38 -4.33 -15.14
CA GLU A 239 0.88 -3.02 -15.60
C GLU A 239 -0.63 -3.06 -15.89
N SER A 240 -1.13 -4.17 -16.44
CA SER A 240 -2.55 -4.36 -16.72
C SER A 240 -3.40 -4.40 -15.44
N THR A 241 -2.92 -5.07 -14.39
CA THR A 241 -3.60 -5.11 -13.07
C THR A 241 -3.68 -3.71 -12.47
N ILE A 242 -2.56 -2.97 -12.47
CA ILE A 242 -2.49 -1.62 -11.93
C ILE A 242 -3.41 -0.66 -12.69
N LEU A 243 -3.42 -0.76 -14.03
CA LEU A 243 -4.30 0.07 -14.87
C LEU A 243 -5.78 -0.28 -14.65
N SER A 244 -6.11 -1.56 -14.48
CA SER A 244 -7.49 -2.01 -14.23
C SER A 244 -8.00 -1.47 -12.90
N VAL A 245 -7.26 -1.70 -11.81
CA VAL A 245 -7.60 -1.19 -10.47
C VAL A 245 -7.60 0.34 -10.46
N GLY A 246 -6.57 0.97 -11.03
CA GLY A 246 -6.46 2.43 -11.11
C GLY A 246 -7.61 3.08 -11.87
N LYS A 247 -8.17 2.40 -12.90
CA LYS A 247 -9.37 2.86 -13.61
C LYS A 247 -10.59 2.90 -12.70
N ASP A 248 -10.80 1.86 -11.88
CA ASP A 248 -11.93 1.83 -10.95
C ASP A 248 -11.86 2.98 -9.95
N PHE A 249 -10.66 3.26 -9.41
CA PHE A 249 -10.46 4.42 -8.54
C PHE A 249 -10.64 5.75 -9.29
N ALA A 250 -10.11 5.90 -10.50
CA ALA A 250 -10.20 7.13 -11.27
C ALA A 250 -11.64 7.46 -11.72
N LEU A 251 -12.47 6.44 -11.93
CA LEU A 251 -13.90 6.61 -12.24
C LEU A 251 -14.76 6.91 -11.02
N GLY A 252 -14.21 6.74 -9.80
CA GLY A 252 -14.96 6.87 -8.56
C GLY A 252 -15.93 5.71 -8.33
N ASP A 253 -15.69 4.57 -8.99
CA ASP A 253 -16.54 3.39 -8.89
C ASP A 253 -16.26 2.58 -7.61
N THR A 254 -15.12 2.82 -6.95
CA THR A 254 -14.73 2.12 -5.73
C THR A 254 -15.47 2.65 -4.51
N LYS A 255 -15.81 1.75 -3.61
CA LYS A 255 -16.32 2.11 -2.28
C LYS A 255 -15.20 2.73 -1.43
N LYS A 256 -15.56 3.23 -0.25
CA LYS A 256 -14.56 3.69 0.72
C LYS A 256 -13.72 2.50 1.21
N ILE A 257 -12.45 2.76 1.48
CA ILE A 257 -11.58 1.76 2.09
C ILE A 257 -12.10 1.44 3.49
N GLU A 258 -12.36 0.17 3.75
CA GLU A 258 -12.57 -0.36 5.08
C GLU A 258 -11.22 -0.73 5.69
N THR A 259 -11.06 -0.58 6.99
CA THR A 259 -9.77 -0.79 7.65
C THR A 259 -9.89 -1.70 8.86
N LEU A 260 -8.89 -2.57 9.05
CA LEU A 260 -8.71 -3.42 10.22
C LEU A 260 -7.30 -3.22 10.78
N ALA A 261 -7.18 -3.01 12.09
CA ALA A 261 -5.89 -3.07 12.78
C ALA A 261 -5.73 -4.42 13.47
N VAL A 262 -4.57 -5.03 13.35
CA VAL A 262 -4.20 -6.30 13.99
C VAL A 262 -3.01 -6.02 14.91
N PRO A 263 -3.11 -6.40 16.20
CA PRO A 263 -4.17 -7.17 16.84
C PRO A 263 -5.45 -6.37 17.11
N ILE A 264 -6.60 -7.07 17.10
CA ILE A 264 -7.88 -6.50 17.50
C ILE A 264 -7.95 -6.36 19.02
N ASP A 265 -8.84 -5.51 19.49
CA ASP A 265 -9.01 -5.25 20.93
C ASP A 265 -9.22 -6.54 21.74
N LYS A 266 -8.59 -6.61 22.93
CA LYS A 266 -8.68 -7.73 23.89
C LYS A 266 -8.11 -9.07 23.41
N THR A 267 -7.32 -9.09 22.35
CA THR A 267 -6.64 -10.29 21.84
C THR A 267 -5.13 -10.19 21.91
N TRP A 268 -4.62 -9.30 22.73
CA TRP A 268 -3.19 -9.09 22.91
C TRP A 268 -2.87 -8.55 24.31
N GLU A 269 -1.63 -8.76 24.72
CA GLU A 269 -1.06 -8.17 25.93
C GLU A 269 0.42 -7.80 25.71
N PHE A 270 0.93 -6.85 26.50
CA PHE A 270 2.36 -6.55 26.48
C PHE A 270 3.14 -7.64 27.23
N ASN A 271 4.15 -8.21 26.55
CA ASN A 271 5.13 -9.08 27.20
C ASN A 271 6.53 -8.45 27.05
N ASN A 272 7.15 -8.13 28.19
CA ASN A 272 8.47 -7.50 28.23
C ASN A 272 9.60 -8.50 28.52
N ASP A 273 9.27 -9.75 28.80
CA ASP A 273 10.20 -10.80 29.22
C ASP A 273 10.53 -11.77 28.07
N THR A 274 10.69 -11.25 26.85
CA THR A 274 11.05 -12.05 25.69
C THR A 274 12.47 -11.75 25.20
N PRO A 275 13.13 -12.69 24.50
CA PRO A 275 14.41 -12.42 23.86
C PRO A 275 14.39 -11.24 22.87
N SER A 276 13.20 -10.94 22.31
CA SER A 276 12.96 -9.85 21.39
C SER A 276 12.64 -8.50 22.06
N GLY A 277 12.75 -8.45 23.40
CA GLY A 277 12.36 -7.32 24.24
C GLY A 277 10.85 -7.19 24.37
N SER A 278 10.35 -5.96 24.49
CA SER A 278 8.91 -5.71 24.61
C SER A 278 8.19 -6.05 23.30
N VAL A 279 7.17 -6.90 23.39
CA VAL A 279 6.38 -7.41 22.26
C VAL A 279 4.88 -7.29 22.56
N LEU A 280 4.05 -7.42 21.53
CA LEU A 280 2.62 -7.68 21.65
C LEU A 280 2.40 -9.19 21.48
N GLU A 281 2.12 -9.88 22.57
CA GLU A 281 1.76 -11.29 22.55
C GLU A 281 0.29 -11.43 22.15
N LEU A 282 0.02 -12.19 21.09
CA LEU A 282 -1.28 -12.22 20.42
C LEU A 282 -2.02 -13.53 20.69
N ASP A 283 -3.33 -13.45 20.81
CA ASP A 283 -4.22 -14.56 20.45
C ASP A 283 -4.25 -14.66 18.91
N THR A 284 -3.34 -15.44 18.35
CA THR A 284 -3.15 -15.57 16.90
C THR A 284 -4.38 -16.13 16.21
N GLU A 285 -5.09 -17.09 16.84
CA GLU A 285 -6.31 -17.69 16.28
C GLU A 285 -7.46 -16.69 16.20
N ALA A 286 -7.68 -15.90 17.27
CA ALA A 286 -8.70 -14.87 17.28
C ALA A 286 -8.43 -13.78 16.21
N ASN A 287 -7.15 -13.38 16.05
CA ASN A 287 -6.75 -12.41 15.03
C ASN A 287 -6.86 -12.97 13.61
N ALA A 288 -6.47 -14.23 13.37
CA ALA A 288 -6.66 -14.88 12.09
C ALA A 288 -8.15 -14.94 11.71
N LYS A 289 -9.02 -15.33 12.64
CA LYS A 289 -10.46 -15.35 12.43
C LYS A 289 -11.02 -13.96 12.12
N ALA A 290 -10.57 -12.93 12.83
CA ALA A 290 -10.99 -11.54 12.55
C ALA A 290 -10.60 -11.08 11.14
N ILE A 291 -9.39 -11.41 10.69
CA ILE A 291 -8.94 -11.15 9.32
C ILE A 291 -9.84 -11.84 8.32
N GLN A 292 -10.10 -13.16 8.47
CA GLN A 292 -10.93 -13.92 7.54
C GLN A 292 -12.37 -13.38 7.49
N THR A 293 -12.95 -13.05 8.64
CA THR A 293 -14.28 -12.42 8.69
C THR A 293 -14.30 -11.09 7.96
N PHE A 294 -13.31 -10.23 8.23
CA PHE A 294 -13.19 -8.92 7.59
C PHE A 294 -13.04 -9.02 6.07
N LEU A 295 -12.33 -10.02 5.56
CA LEU A 295 -12.15 -10.20 4.11
C LEU A 295 -13.45 -10.67 3.41
N THR A 296 -14.29 -11.46 4.08
CA THR A 296 -15.50 -12.07 3.49
C THR A 296 -16.77 -11.22 3.59
N GLU A 297 -16.84 -10.27 4.50
CA GLU A 297 -17.94 -9.29 4.63
C GLU A 297 -17.92 -8.26 3.47
#